data_dd5588c3a34731033f9e4372e890ad04
#
_entry.id   dd5588c3a34731033f9e4372e890ad04
#
_cell.length_a   1.000
_cell.length_b   1.000
_cell.length_c   1.000
_cell.angle_alpha   90.00
_cell.angle_beta   90.00
_cell.angle_gamma   90.00
#
_symmetry.space_group_name_H-M   'P 1'
#
loop_
_entity.id
_entity.type
_entity.pdbx_description
1 polymer ?
#
loop_
_entity_poly.entity_id
_entity_poly.type
_entity_poly.pdbx_seq_one_letter_code
_entity_poly.pdbx_strand_id
1 'polypeptide(L)'
;MAVTIKSQREIDLMRESGHILYKVHEELGQAIEPGMSTLDIDRLGEKLIRGYGCIPNFLHYNGYPASICVSVNNEVVHGIPRADRILQEGDIVSLDAGLIYKGYHSDAARTYGVGRISPEAQKLIDETRNSFFEGIRKAKDGNHLHAVSYTHLTLP
;
A
#
# COMPACT_ATOMS: atom_id res chain seq x y z
N MET A 1 19.71 14.44 11.05
CA MET A 1 19.64 14.31 9.58
C MET A 1 19.34 15.68 8.99
N ALA A 2 20.03 16.08 7.91
CA ALA A 2 19.71 17.34 7.24
C ALA A 2 18.44 17.16 6.39
N VAL A 3 17.54 18.14 6.44
CA VAL A 3 16.39 18.21 5.53
C VAL A 3 16.90 18.60 4.15
N THR A 4 16.55 17.82 3.12
CA THR A 4 16.89 18.12 1.73
C THR A 4 15.66 18.56 0.96
N ILE A 5 15.79 19.66 0.22
CA ILE A 5 14.72 20.15 -0.67
C ILE A 5 14.93 19.50 -2.03
N LYS A 6 13.88 18.89 -2.57
CA LYS A 6 13.93 18.22 -3.88
C LYS A 6 13.80 19.24 -5.03
N SER A 7 14.58 19.04 -6.07
CA SER A 7 14.44 19.78 -7.32
C SER A 7 13.15 19.35 -8.06
N GLN A 8 12.69 20.15 -9.01
CA GLN A 8 11.52 19.82 -9.83
C GLN A 8 11.67 18.47 -10.54
N ARG A 9 12.86 18.18 -11.09
CA ARG A 9 13.16 16.89 -11.73
C ARG A 9 12.99 15.71 -10.76
N GLU A 10 13.44 15.84 -9.52
CA GLU A 10 13.29 14.80 -8.50
C GLU A 10 11.83 14.61 -8.12
N ILE A 11 11.08 15.70 -7.96
CA ILE A 11 9.64 15.66 -7.69
C ILE A 11 8.89 14.93 -8.82
N ASP A 12 9.25 15.18 -10.08
CA ASP A 12 8.64 14.53 -11.23
C ASP A 12 8.94 13.02 -11.24
N LEU A 13 10.15 12.61 -10.91
CA LEU A 13 10.51 11.19 -10.76
C LEU A 13 9.78 10.51 -9.60
N MET A 14 9.64 11.19 -8.48
CA MET A 14 8.85 10.70 -7.34
C MET A 14 7.37 10.56 -7.69
N ARG A 15 6.82 11.50 -8.45
CA ARG A 15 5.45 11.44 -8.95
C ARG A 15 5.24 10.26 -9.90
N GLU A 16 6.19 10.03 -10.81
CA GLU A 16 6.15 8.90 -11.74
C GLU A 16 6.23 7.57 -10.97
N SER A 17 7.13 7.46 -9.99
CA SER A 17 7.21 6.30 -9.09
C SER A 17 5.87 6.03 -8.39
N GLY A 18 5.25 7.05 -7.80
CA GLY A 18 3.95 6.92 -7.14
C GLY A 18 2.82 6.54 -8.09
N HIS A 19 2.85 7.05 -9.33
CA HIS A 19 1.86 6.69 -10.35
C HIS A 19 1.98 5.24 -10.81
N ILE A 20 3.21 4.72 -10.91
CA ILE A 20 3.43 3.30 -11.20
C ILE A 20 2.91 2.44 -10.06
N LEU A 21 3.21 2.79 -8.81
CA LEU A 21 2.71 2.06 -7.65
C LEU A 21 1.18 2.07 -7.56
N TYR A 22 0.55 3.18 -7.91
CA TYR A 22 -0.91 3.25 -8.04
C TYR A 22 -1.44 2.18 -9.01
N LYS A 23 -0.83 2.03 -10.19
CA LYS A 23 -1.23 1.01 -11.18
C LYS A 23 -1.04 -0.41 -10.65
N VAL A 24 0.08 -0.67 -9.98
CA VAL A 24 0.33 -1.97 -9.35
C VAL A 24 -0.79 -2.30 -8.36
N HIS A 25 -1.20 -1.35 -7.52
CA HIS A 25 -2.31 -1.56 -6.58
C HIS A 25 -3.65 -1.79 -7.27
N GLU A 26 -3.95 -1.07 -8.36
CA GLU A 26 -5.18 -1.30 -9.13
C GLU A 26 -5.22 -2.72 -9.72
N GLU A 27 -4.11 -3.16 -10.32
CA GLU A 27 -4.02 -4.51 -10.90
C GLU A 27 -4.07 -5.60 -9.83
N LEU A 28 -3.41 -5.41 -8.68
CA LEU A 28 -3.50 -6.32 -7.54
C LEU A 28 -4.95 -6.42 -7.03
N GLY A 29 -5.60 -5.27 -6.82
CA GLY A 29 -6.97 -5.23 -6.31
C GLY A 29 -7.98 -5.91 -7.23
N GLN A 30 -7.77 -5.81 -8.55
CA GLN A 30 -8.62 -6.49 -9.54
C GLN A 30 -8.40 -8.01 -9.60
N ALA A 31 -7.23 -8.47 -9.18
CA ALA A 31 -6.87 -9.89 -9.21
C ALA A 31 -7.25 -10.67 -7.95
N ILE A 32 -7.55 -9.96 -6.84
CA ILE A 32 -7.87 -10.61 -5.56
C ILE A 32 -9.19 -11.37 -5.66
N GLU A 33 -9.13 -12.66 -5.34
CA GLU A 33 -10.30 -13.53 -5.30
C GLU A 33 -10.19 -14.58 -4.18
N PRO A 34 -11.32 -15.13 -3.69
CA PRO A 34 -11.30 -16.23 -2.75
C PRO A 34 -10.52 -17.43 -3.31
N GLY A 35 -9.74 -18.09 -2.45
CA GLY A 35 -8.92 -19.25 -2.83
C GLY A 35 -7.48 -18.93 -3.20
N MET A 36 -7.13 -17.66 -3.44
CA MET A 36 -5.73 -17.24 -3.58
C MET A 36 -4.99 -17.37 -2.26
N SER A 37 -3.74 -17.83 -2.29
CA SER A 37 -2.85 -17.70 -1.15
C SER A 37 -2.24 -16.30 -1.06
N THR A 38 -1.87 -15.87 0.14
CA THR A 38 -1.15 -14.60 0.30
C THR A 38 0.20 -14.61 -0.43
N LEU A 39 0.81 -15.79 -0.63
CA LEU A 39 2.02 -15.95 -1.44
C LEU A 39 1.76 -15.75 -2.94
N ASP A 40 0.59 -16.15 -3.45
CA ASP A 40 0.25 -15.88 -4.87
C ASP A 40 0.10 -14.39 -5.13
N ILE A 41 -0.45 -13.66 -4.16
CA ILE A 41 -0.57 -12.19 -4.21
C ILE A 41 0.82 -11.54 -4.22
N ASP A 42 1.74 -12.00 -3.37
CA ASP A 42 3.12 -11.50 -3.36
C ASP A 42 3.83 -11.73 -4.70
N ARG A 43 3.72 -12.94 -5.25
CA ARG A 43 4.29 -13.28 -6.56
C ARG A 43 3.72 -12.41 -7.69
N LEU A 44 2.42 -12.14 -7.64
CA LEU A 44 1.78 -11.24 -8.60
C LEU A 44 2.32 -9.81 -8.41
N GLY A 45 2.42 -9.33 -7.17
CA GLY A 45 2.97 -8.02 -6.85
C GLY A 45 4.40 -7.84 -7.35
N GLU A 46 5.27 -8.82 -7.11
CA GLU A 46 6.64 -8.82 -7.63
C GLU A 46 6.65 -8.77 -9.16
N LYS A 47 5.85 -9.61 -9.81
CA LYS A 47 5.73 -9.66 -11.28
C LYS A 47 5.31 -8.31 -11.85
N LEU A 48 4.32 -7.66 -11.27
CA LEU A 48 3.82 -6.36 -11.71
C LEU A 48 4.88 -5.26 -11.50
N ILE A 49 5.48 -5.17 -10.33
CA ILE A 49 6.53 -4.18 -10.03
C ILE A 49 7.68 -4.32 -11.03
N ARG A 50 8.18 -5.55 -11.26
CA ARG A 50 9.26 -5.80 -12.23
C ARG A 50 8.81 -5.56 -13.67
N GLY A 51 7.55 -5.87 -14.00
CA GLY A 51 6.95 -5.63 -15.32
C GLY A 51 6.93 -4.14 -15.70
N TYR A 52 6.80 -3.26 -14.71
CA TYR A 52 6.94 -1.80 -14.90
C TYR A 52 8.40 -1.31 -14.90
N GLY A 53 9.39 -2.20 -14.90
CA GLY A 53 10.81 -1.84 -14.86
C GLY A 53 11.28 -1.30 -13.52
N CYS A 54 10.55 -1.61 -12.44
CA CYS A 54 10.85 -1.19 -11.08
C CYS A 54 11.45 -2.32 -10.24
N ILE A 55 11.97 -1.97 -9.07
CA ILE A 55 12.54 -2.92 -8.10
C ILE A 55 11.60 -2.95 -6.88
N PRO A 56 11.19 -4.15 -6.38
CA PRO A 56 10.45 -4.25 -5.12
C PRO A 56 11.26 -3.66 -3.96
N ASN A 57 10.62 -2.78 -3.18
CA ASN A 57 11.32 -2.03 -2.14
C ASN A 57 11.56 -2.86 -0.87
N PHE A 58 10.66 -3.81 -0.57
CA PHE A 58 10.70 -4.56 0.69
C PHE A 58 11.53 -5.83 0.61
N LEU A 59 11.68 -6.41 -0.58
CA LEU A 59 12.39 -7.67 -0.77
C LEU A 59 13.84 -7.57 -0.27
N HIS A 60 14.17 -8.39 0.72
CA HIS A 60 15.46 -8.43 1.43
C HIS A 60 15.79 -7.21 2.30
N TYR A 61 14.88 -6.22 2.41
CA TYR A 61 15.08 -5.11 3.31
C TYR A 61 15.01 -5.59 4.77
N ASN A 62 16.11 -5.42 5.52
CA ASN A 62 16.25 -5.92 6.90
C ASN A 62 15.85 -7.41 7.09
N GLY A 63 16.07 -8.23 6.06
CA GLY A 63 15.75 -9.66 6.09
C GLY A 63 14.28 -9.99 5.77
N TYR A 64 13.46 -9.02 5.35
CA TYR A 64 12.09 -9.29 4.92
C TYR A 64 12.06 -10.21 3.69
N PRO A 65 11.30 -11.33 3.69
CA PRO A 65 11.45 -12.38 2.69
C PRO A 65 10.62 -12.18 1.41
N ALA A 66 9.77 -11.15 1.35
CA ALA A 66 8.75 -10.97 0.31
C ALA A 66 8.82 -9.59 -0.36
N SER A 67 8.15 -9.42 -1.49
CA SER A 67 8.12 -8.18 -2.26
C SER A 67 7.09 -7.19 -1.77
N ILE A 68 5.98 -7.68 -1.18
CA ILE A 68 4.89 -6.89 -0.59
C ILE A 68 4.49 -7.49 0.76
N CYS A 69 3.80 -6.71 1.61
CA CYS A 69 3.15 -7.24 2.80
C CYS A 69 1.68 -7.54 2.49
N VAL A 70 1.19 -8.68 2.99
CA VAL A 70 -0.20 -9.12 2.79
C VAL A 70 -0.81 -9.45 4.14
N SER A 71 -1.57 -8.53 4.69
CA SER A 71 -2.18 -8.64 6.02
C SER A 71 -3.67 -8.93 5.90
N VAL A 72 -4.15 -10.02 6.49
CA VAL A 72 -5.55 -10.47 6.37
C VAL A 72 -6.30 -10.27 7.67
N ASN A 73 -7.45 -9.61 7.61
CA ASN A 73 -8.38 -9.37 8.72
C ASN A 73 -7.71 -8.62 9.90
N ASN A 74 -7.45 -9.31 11.01
CA ASN A 74 -6.88 -8.75 12.24
C ASN A 74 -5.34 -8.64 12.24
N GLU A 75 -4.69 -9.02 11.15
CA GLU A 75 -3.26 -8.74 10.97
C GLU A 75 -3.09 -7.24 10.67
N VAL A 76 -2.52 -6.50 11.63
CA VAL A 76 -2.50 -5.03 11.56
C VAL A 76 -1.61 -4.54 10.41
N VAL A 77 -0.34 -5.01 10.36
CA VAL A 77 0.65 -4.67 9.32
C VAL A 77 1.67 -5.81 9.16
N HIS A 78 2.48 -5.71 8.10
CA HIS A 78 3.65 -6.56 7.84
C HIS A 78 3.34 -8.07 7.76
N GLY A 79 2.13 -8.44 7.34
CA GLY A 79 1.78 -9.83 7.08
C GLY A 79 2.76 -10.46 6.09
N ILE A 80 3.46 -11.53 6.53
CA ILE A 80 4.41 -12.26 5.67
C ILE A 80 3.62 -13.20 4.77
N PRO A 81 3.74 -13.07 3.44
CA PRO A 81 3.04 -13.94 2.48
C PRO A 81 3.38 -15.42 2.68
N ARG A 82 2.36 -16.28 2.69
CA ARG A 82 2.47 -17.72 2.92
C ARG A 82 1.56 -18.51 1.99
N ALA A 83 2.00 -19.69 1.59
CA ALA A 83 1.22 -20.58 0.71
C ALA A 83 0.01 -21.22 1.41
N ASP A 84 0.07 -21.37 2.72
CA ASP A 84 -0.99 -21.97 3.54
C ASP A 84 -2.02 -20.96 4.07
N ARG A 85 -1.81 -19.65 3.85
CA ARG A 85 -2.78 -18.60 4.18
C ARG A 85 -3.64 -18.30 2.97
N ILE A 86 -4.79 -18.95 2.90
CA ILE A 86 -5.73 -18.86 1.78
C ILE A 86 -6.83 -17.84 2.12
N LEU A 87 -7.08 -16.90 1.19
CA LEU A 87 -8.16 -15.93 1.30
C LEU A 87 -9.53 -16.59 1.20
N GLN A 88 -10.44 -16.18 2.07
CA GLN A 88 -11.83 -16.65 2.12
C GLN A 88 -12.79 -15.55 1.66
N GLU A 89 -13.95 -15.95 1.17
CA GLU A 89 -15.08 -15.03 0.96
C GLU A 89 -15.38 -14.26 2.25
N GLY A 90 -15.45 -12.95 2.17
CA GLY A 90 -15.72 -12.09 3.33
C GLY A 90 -14.49 -11.56 4.06
N ASP A 91 -13.29 -12.04 3.73
CA ASP A 91 -12.05 -11.47 4.26
C ASP A 91 -11.84 -10.03 3.76
N ILE A 92 -11.10 -9.25 4.54
CA ILE A 92 -10.45 -8.02 4.06
C ILE A 92 -8.94 -8.25 4.03
N VAL A 93 -8.28 -7.76 3.00
CA VAL A 93 -6.84 -7.91 2.84
C VAL A 93 -6.18 -6.56 2.59
N SER A 94 -5.22 -6.21 3.44
CA SER A 94 -4.41 -5.01 3.29
C SER A 94 -3.11 -5.38 2.58
N LEU A 95 -2.90 -4.79 1.43
CA LEU A 95 -1.68 -4.92 0.64
C LEU A 95 -0.84 -3.66 0.86
N ASP A 96 0.39 -3.86 1.31
CA ASP A 96 1.37 -2.79 1.45
C ASP A 96 2.52 -3.08 0.49
N ALA A 97 2.74 -2.17 -0.44
CA ALA A 97 3.71 -2.33 -1.51
C ALA A 97 4.57 -1.08 -1.66
N GLY A 98 5.84 -1.31 -1.93
CA GLY A 98 6.78 -0.25 -2.26
C GLY A 98 7.62 -0.62 -3.47
N LEU A 99 8.00 0.37 -4.26
CA LEU A 99 8.87 0.18 -5.40
C LEU A 99 9.90 1.30 -5.55
N ILE A 100 10.97 0.97 -6.27
CA ILE A 100 12.03 1.91 -6.64
C ILE A 100 12.01 2.10 -8.15
N TYR A 101 11.78 3.33 -8.58
CA TYR A 101 11.84 3.75 -9.97
C TYR A 101 12.94 4.78 -10.17
N LYS A 102 13.93 4.48 -11.00
CA LYS A 102 15.10 5.37 -11.29
C LYS A 102 15.76 5.95 -10.02
N GLY A 103 15.83 5.14 -8.95
CA GLY A 103 16.41 5.52 -7.67
C GLY A 103 15.48 6.26 -6.70
N TYR A 104 14.21 6.49 -7.06
CA TYR A 104 13.21 7.12 -6.20
C TYR A 104 12.19 6.11 -5.72
N HIS A 105 11.88 6.18 -4.43
CA HIS A 105 10.99 5.25 -3.74
C HIS A 105 9.56 5.79 -3.73
N SER A 106 8.61 4.87 -3.86
CA SER A 106 7.21 5.08 -3.50
C SER A 106 6.71 3.93 -2.65
N ASP A 107 5.75 4.21 -1.79
CA ASP A 107 5.23 3.31 -0.78
C ASP A 107 3.77 3.64 -0.53
N ALA A 108 2.91 2.62 -0.53
CA ALA A 108 1.49 2.79 -0.28
C ALA A 108 0.85 1.48 0.19
N ALA A 109 -0.16 1.61 1.07
CA ALA A 109 -1.00 0.50 1.48
C ALA A 109 -2.45 0.74 1.07
N ARG A 110 -3.15 -0.35 0.69
CA ARG A 110 -4.59 -0.35 0.39
C ARG A 110 -5.25 -1.61 0.90
N THR A 111 -6.48 -1.49 1.36
CA THR A 111 -7.30 -2.62 1.80
C THR A 111 -8.39 -2.93 0.78
N TYR A 112 -8.56 -4.22 0.48
CA TYR A 112 -9.54 -4.74 -0.47
C TYR A 112 -10.43 -5.78 0.19
N GLY A 113 -11.70 -5.83 -0.20
CA GLY A 113 -12.58 -6.93 0.16
C GLY A 113 -12.33 -8.15 -0.72
N VAL A 114 -12.44 -9.34 -0.14
CA VAL A 114 -12.34 -10.62 -0.85
C VAL A 114 -13.75 -11.13 -1.09
N GLY A 115 -14.21 -11.06 -2.34
CA GLY A 115 -15.58 -11.35 -2.68
C GLY A 115 -16.57 -10.39 -2.00
N ARG A 116 -17.64 -10.93 -1.41
CA ARG A 116 -18.66 -10.14 -0.69
C ARG A 116 -18.26 -10.00 0.77
N ILE A 117 -17.92 -8.78 1.20
CA ILE A 117 -17.60 -8.45 2.60
C ILE A 117 -18.82 -7.90 3.36
N SER A 118 -18.74 -7.86 4.68
CA SER A 118 -19.81 -7.31 5.52
C SER A 118 -19.91 -5.78 5.37
N PRO A 119 -21.10 -5.17 5.64
CA PRO A 119 -21.26 -3.72 5.65
C PRO A 119 -20.33 -3.02 6.66
N GLU A 120 -20.04 -3.66 7.79
CA GLU A 120 -19.11 -3.14 8.80
C GLU A 120 -17.66 -3.10 8.27
N ALA A 121 -17.23 -4.17 7.59
CA ALA A 121 -15.92 -4.22 6.96
C ALA A 121 -15.79 -3.16 5.84
N GLN A 122 -16.83 -3.01 5.02
CA GLN A 122 -16.84 -1.98 3.99
C GLN A 122 -16.77 -0.58 4.59
N LYS A 123 -17.56 -0.33 5.64
CA LYS A 123 -17.53 0.95 6.36
C LYS A 123 -16.14 1.24 6.91
N LEU A 124 -15.46 0.25 7.51
CA LEU A 124 -14.10 0.42 8.02
C LEU A 124 -13.12 0.84 6.90
N ILE A 125 -13.19 0.18 5.74
CA ILE A 125 -12.36 0.54 4.59
C ILE A 125 -12.64 1.97 4.14
N ASP A 126 -13.91 2.35 4.01
CA ASP A 126 -14.32 3.67 3.52
C ASP A 126 -13.90 4.78 4.50
N GLU A 127 -14.11 4.60 5.80
CA GLU A 127 -13.73 5.58 6.82
C GLU A 127 -12.20 5.74 6.90
N THR A 128 -11.45 4.63 6.82
CA THR A 128 -9.98 4.68 6.79
C THR A 128 -9.48 5.44 5.56
N ARG A 129 -10.07 5.19 4.40
CA ARG A 129 -9.76 5.92 3.16
C ARG A 129 -10.09 7.41 3.30
N ASN A 130 -11.26 7.75 3.85
CA ASN A 130 -11.67 9.13 4.07
C ASN A 130 -10.71 9.86 5.01
N SER A 131 -10.31 9.20 6.11
CA SER A 131 -9.36 9.76 7.07
C SER A 131 -8.01 10.09 6.43
N PHE A 132 -7.51 9.23 5.53
CA PHE A 132 -6.30 9.52 4.76
C PHE A 132 -6.43 10.80 3.93
N PHE A 133 -7.54 10.97 3.18
CA PHE A 133 -7.74 12.16 2.36
C PHE A 133 -7.95 13.43 3.20
N GLU A 134 -8.60 13.34 4.35
CA GLU A 134 -8.70 14.48 5.27
C GLU A 134 -7.32 14.87 5.83
N GLY A 135 -6.50 13.89 6.19
CA GLY A 135 -5.12 14.13 6.62
C GLY A 135 -4.29 14.82 5.53
N ILE A 136 -4.31 14.29 4.30
CA ILE A 136 -3.49 14.82 3.20
C ILE A 136 -3.88 16.26 2.81
N ARG A 137 -5.11 16.69 3.05
CA ARG A 137 -5.55 18.09 2.85
C ARG A 137 -4.77 19.07 3.72
N LYS A 138 -4.17 18.61 4.82
CA LYS A 138 -3.33 19.40 5.72
C LYS A 138 -1.86 19.45 5.29
N ALA A 139 -1.44 18.63 4.33
CA ALA A 139 -0.08 18.61 3.78
C ALA A 139 0.14 19.80 2.83
N LYS A 140 0.20 21.01 3.41
CA LYS A 140 0.35 22.26 2.68
C LYS A 140 1.46 23.09 3.29
N ASP A 141 2.08 23.94 2.47
CA ASP A 141 3.02 24.95 2.93
C ASP A 141 2.43 25.82 4.06
N GLY A 142 3.23 26.12 5.07
CA GLY A 142 2.82 26.85 6.27
C GLY A 142 2.17 25.99 7.37
N ASN A 143 1.83 24.73 7.10
CA ASN A 143 1.31 23.81 8.12
C ASN A 143 2.44 23.00 8.78
N HIS A 144 2.21 22.59 10.01
CA HIS A 144 3.09 21.66 10.71
C HIS A 144 2.78 20.21 10.30
N LEU A 145 3.82 19.36 10.26
CA LEU A 145 3.66 17.94 9.90
C LEU A 145 2.65 17.19 10.79
N HIS A 146 2.62 17.50 12.09
CA HIS A 146 1.67 16.88 13.02
C HIS A 146 0.20 17.21 12.71
N ALA A 147 -0.10 18.27 11.95
CA ALA A 147 -1.47 18.57 11.56
C ALA A 147 -2.05 17.48 10.62
N VAL A 148 -1.22 16.86 9.79
CA VAL A 148 -1.62 15.72 8.95
C VAL A 148 -1.96 14.50 9.82
N SER A 149 -1.05 14.15 10.74
CA SER A 149 -1.22 13.01 11.64
C SER A 149 -2.41 13.20 12.58
N TYR A 150 -2.56 14.39 13.17
CA TYR A 150 -3.70 14.68 14.06
C TYR A 150 -5.04 14.52 13.36
N THR A 151 -5.20 15.09 12.15
CA THR A 151 -6.44 14.97 11.38
C THR A 151 -6.75 13.52 11.02
N HIS A 152 -5.76 12.74 10.62
CA HIS A 152 -5.91 11.34 10.28
C HIS A 152 -6.32 10.47 11.47
N LEU A 153 -5.78 10.74 12.66
CA LEU A 153 -6.02 9.93 13.87
C LEU A 153 -7.28 10.33 14.66
N THR A 154 -7.84 11.52 14.44
CA THR A 154 -8.97 12.04 15.23
C THR A 154 -10.29 12.15 14.48
N LEU A 155 -10.38 11.54 13.31
CA LEU A 155 -11.67 11.39 12.62
C LEU A 155 -12.59 10.45 13.41
N PRO A 156 -13.88 10.81 13.58
CA PRO A 156 -14.84 10.05 14.35
C PRO A 156 -15.16 8.69 13.74
#